data_affbdc320742860ce2e118e18ab2c80c
#
_entry.id   affbdc320742860ce2e118e18ab2c80c
#
_cell.length_a   1.000
_cell.length_b   1.000
_cell.length_c   1.000
_cell.angle_alpha   90.00
_cell.angle_beta   90.00
_cell.angle_gamma   90.00
#
_symmetry.space_group_name_H-M   'P 1'
#
loop_
_entity.id
_entity.type
_entity.pdbx_description
1 polymer ?
#
loop_
_entity_poly.entity_id
_entity_poly.type
_entity_poly.pdbx_seq_one_letter_code
_entity_poly.pdbx_strand_id
1 'polypeptide(L)'
;MKELSEHGDAIENKNGVGILGFSKANKGRRTKMKECIEQIKGKLIVSCQALPHEPLHSSFIMGRMAVAAKEGGAVGIRANTKEDIQEIQTQVDLPIIGIVKRDYDDSKVYITPTMKEIEELMEVKPEIIAIDATEALRPGNVTLDEFYYQIREKYPDQLLMADCSTVEEAIHADELGFDFIGTTMVGYTEQSKGDRIEANDFEILRKIVAQVKHRVIAEGNINTPEKAKRVMELGAFSVVVGSIITRPQLITRSFAEALE
;
A
#
# COMPACT_ATOMS: atom_id res chain seq x y z
N MET A 1 51.47 36.31 -11.23
CA MET A 1 51.72 34.90 -11.46
C MET A 1 52.10 34.25 -10.12
N LYS A 2 51.17 33.61 -9.47
CA LYS A 2 51.37 32.66 -8.39
C LYS A 2 50.12 31.78 -8.33
N GLU A 3 50.36 30.52 -8.58
CA GLU A 3 49.38 29.44 -8.50
C GLU A 3 48.84 29.29 -7.07
N LEU A 4 47.56 29.16 -6.90
CA LEU A 4 46.92 28.74 -5.67
C LEU A 4 46.60 27.25 -5.78
N SER A 5 47.29 26.45 -5.00
CA SER A 5 47.10 25.03 -4.83
C SER A 5 45.82 24.77 -4.02
N GLU A 6 44.95 23.96 -4.56
CA GLU A 6 43.84 23.31 -3.85
C GLU A 6 44.40 22.23 -2.93
N HIS A 7 44.19 22.36 -1.63
CA HIS A 7 44.30 21.26 -0.69
C HIS A 7 42.98 21.17 0.08
N GLY A 8 42.13 20.25 -0.31
CA GLY A 8 41.01 19.80 0.46
C GLY A 8 41.47 18.69 1.40
N ASP A 9 41.53 18.98 2.68
CA ASP A 9 41.88 18.00 3.71
C ASP A 9 40.80 16.95 3.86
N ALA A 10 41.13 15.73 3.49
CA ALA A 10 40.34 14.53 3.80
C ALA A 10 40.56 14.17 5.27
N ILE A 11 39.51 14.26 6.08
CA ILE A 11 39.52 13.75 7.46
C ILE A 11 39.44 12.21 7.37
N GLU A 12 40.56 11.55 7.50
CA GLU A 12 40.63 10.09 7.69
C GLU A 12 40.13 9.72 9.09
N ASN A 13 38.95 9.07 9.13
CA ASN A 13 38.47 8.44 10.35
C ASN A 13 39.02 7.02 10.44
N LYS A 14 39.71 6.68 11.53
CA LYS A 14 40.51 5.45 11.74
C LYS A 14 39.70 4.13 11.84
N ASN A 15 38.45 4.12 11.43
CA ASN A 15 37.65 2.90 11.32
C ASN A 15 37.10 2.76 9.88
N GLY A 16 37.95 2.25 9.01
CA GLY A 16 37.70 2.09 7.56
C GLY A 16 36.59 1.11 7.14
N VAL A 17 35.43 1.14 7.80
CA VAL A 17 34.23 0.38 7.43
C VAL A 17 33.02 1.31 7.58
N GLY A 18 32.48 1.83 6.50
CA GLY A 18 31.16 2.41 6.67
C GLY A 18 30.61 3.29 5.53
N ILE A 19 31.37 4.19 4.95
CA ILE A 19 30.74 5.22 4.10
C ILE A 19 30.42 4.71 2.67
N LEU A 20 31.24 3.84 2.11
CA LEU A 20 31.04 3.26 0.78
C LEU A 20 29.95 2.16 0.75
N GLY A 21 29.78 1.41 1.84
CA GLY A 21 28.77 0.38 1.97
C GLY A 21 27.34 0.95 2.08
N PHE A 22 27.16 1.98 2.88
CA PHE A 22 25.88 2.68 3.03
C PHE A 22 25.41 3.34 1.72
N SER A 23 26.29 3.93 0.94
CA SER A 23 25.97 4.58 -0.34
C SER A 23 25.51 3.59 -1.40
N LYS A 24 26.13 2.39 -1.51
CA LYS A 24 25.74 1.37 -2.50
C LYS A 24 24.43 0.67 -2.14
N ALA A 25 24.20 0.37 -0.88
CA ALA A 25 22.95 -0.26 -0.43
C ALA A 25 21.74 0.67 -0.63
N ASN A 26 21.88 1.96 -0.31
CA ASN A 26 20.84 2.97 -0.55
C ASN A 26 20.55 3.17 -2.04
N LYS A 27 21.58 3.17 -2.88
CA LYS A 27 21.41 3.29 -4.34
C LYS A 27 20.65 2.10 -4.92
N GLY A 28 20.96 0.87 -4.48
CA GLY A 28 20.27 -0.35 -4.89
C GLY A 28 18.79 -0.35 -4.48
N ARG A 29 18.49 0.06 -3.23
CA ARG A 29 17.11 0.15 -2.74
C ARG A 29 16.29 1.18 -3.53
N ARG A 30 16.80 2.38 -3.76
CA ARG A 30 16.14 3.41 -4.57
C ARG A 30 15.89 2.95 -6.02
N THR A 31 16.77 2.17 -6.60
CA THR A 31 16.57 1.59 -7.93
C THR A 31 15.40 0.61 -7.91
N LYS A 32 15.39 -0.33 -6.96
CA LYS A 32 14.31 -1.32 -6.80
C LYS A 32 12.94 -0.64 -6.57
N MET A 33 12.90 0.44 -5.80
CA MET A 33 11.67 1.21 -5.57
C MET A 33 11.16 1.88 -6.84
N LYS A 34 12.04 2.44 -7.67
CA LYS A 34 11.66 2.99 -8.98
C LYS A 34 11.14 1.90 -9.93
N GLU A 35 11.79 0.75 -9.96
CA GLU A 35 11.36 -0.40 -10.75
C GLU A 35 9.97 -0.89 -10.31
N CYS A 36 9.72 -0.99 -9.00
CA CYS A 36 8.40 -1.32 -8.45
C CYS A 36 7.33 -0.34 -8.93
N ILE A 37 7.58 0.97 -8.83
CA ILE A 37 6.64 2.01 -9.27
C ILE A 37 6.31 1.87 -10.76
N GLU A 38 7.31 1.69 -11.61
CA GLU A 38 7.09 1.53 -13.06
C GLU A 38 6.39 0.20 -13.38
N GLN A 39 6.66 -0.87 -12.62
CA GLN A 39 6.04 -2.18 -12.82
C GLN A 39 4.54 -2.16 -12.59
N ILE A 40 4.06 -1.45 -11.55
CA ILE A 40 2.63 -1.40 -11.21
C ILE A 40 1.86 -0.33 -11.98
N LYS A 41 2.53 0.59 -12.67
CA LYS A 41 1.91 1.69 -13.41
C LYS A 41 0.99 1.19 -14.52
N GLY A 42 -0.26 1.65 -14.49
CA GLY A 42 -1.25 1.32 -15.50
C GLY A 42 -1.78 -0.11 -15.46
N LYS A 43 -1.57 -0.85 -14.35
CA LYS A 43 -1.81 -2.28 -14.29
C LYS A 43 -2.53 -2.72 -13.03
N LEU A 44 -2.88 -4.02 -12.99
CA LEU A 44 -3.64 -4.67 -11.94
C LEU A 44 -2.73 -5.16 -10.80
N ILE A 45 -3.11 -4.83 -9.58
CA ILE A 45 -2.64 -5.42 -8.33
C ILE A 45 -3.77 -6.28 -7.77
N VAL A 46 -3.47 -7.49 -7.31
CA VAL A 46 -4.49 -8.37 -6.70
C VAL A 46 -4.30 -8.39 -5.18
N SER A 47 -5.38 -8.17 -4.46
CA SER A 47 -5.40 -8.26 -3.00
C SER A 47 -5.62 -9.71 -2.57
N CYS A 48 -4.54 -10.37 -2.11
CA CYS A 48 -4.55 -11.74 -1.57
C CYS A 48 -4.59 -11.66 -0.03
N GLN A 49 -5.80 -11.69 0.53
CA GLN A 49 -6.03 -11.58 1.97
C GLN A 49 -7.16 -12.48 2.40
N ALA A 50 -6.99 -13.17 3.55
CA ALA A 50 -8.06 -13.89 4.23
C ALA A 50 -7.95 -13.64 5.74
N LEU A 51 -9.06 -13.25 6.36
CA LEU A 51 -9.13 -13.03 7.80
C LEU A 51 -9.23 -14.36 8.56
N PRO A 52 -8.90 -14.41 9.87
CA PRO A 52 -8.88 -15.66 10.65
C PRO A 52 -10.16 -16.49 10.61
N HIS A 53 -11.32 -15.85 10.40
CA HIS A 53 -12.62 -16.52 10.30
C HIS A 53 -13.01 -16.92 8.87
N GLU A 54 -12.21 -16.56 7.88
CA GLU A 54 -12.50 -16.87 6.47
C GLU A 54 -11.95 -18.26 6.07
N PRO A 55 -12.66 -18.99 5.17
CA PRO A 55 -12.33 -20.40 4.86
C PRO A 55 -10.95 -20.60 4.22
N LEU A 56 -10.39 -19.57 3.58
CA LEU A 56 -9.08 -19.62 2.93
C LEU A 56 -7.95 -19.02 3.79
N HIS A 57 -8.17 -18.82 5.09
CA HIS A 57 -7.15 -18.29 5.99
C HIS A 57 -5.96 -19.26 6.15
N SER A 58 -4.90 -19.00 5.41
CA SER A 58 -3.65 -19.77 5.43
C SER A 58 -2.62 -19.05 4.57
N SER A 59 -1.41 -18.86 5.08
CA SER A 59 -0.32 -18.24 4.32
C SER A 59 0.03 -19.06 3.08
N PHE A 60 0.02 -20.39 3.17
CA PHE A 60 0.19 -21.25 1.99
C PHE A 60 -0.87 -20.99 0.92
N ILE A 61 -2.15 -20.83 1.31
CA ILE A 61 -3.22 -20.54 0.36
C ILE A 61 -3.02 -19.15 -0.24
N MET A 62 -2.65 -18.14 0.54
CA MET A 62 -2.36 -16.79 0.02
C MET A 62 -1.17 -16.80 -0.95
N GLY A 63 -0.15 -17.59 -0.70
CA GLY A 63 0.95 -17.84 -1.64
C GLY A 63 0.45 -18.42 -2.98
N ARG A 64 -0.41 -19.44 -2.94
CA ARG A 64 -1.02 -20.04 -4.15
C ARG A 64 -1.95 -19.08 -4.90
N MET A 65 -2.70 -18.25 -4.16
CA MET A 65 -3.51 -17.17 -4.75
C MET A 65 -2.63 -16.14 -5.47
N ALA A 66 -1.48 -15.78 -4.91
CA ALA A 66 -0.54 -14.87 -5.55
C ALA A 66 0.03 -15.46 -6.86
N VAL A 67 0.33 -16.77 -6.90
CA VAL A 67 0.74 -17.46 -8.13
C VAL A 67 -0.37 -17.38 -9.18
N ALA A 68 -1.60 -17.73 -8.83
CA ALA A 68 -2.74 -17.67 -9.75
C ALA A 68 -2.99 -16.22 -10.25
N ALA A 69 -2.86 -15.23 -9.36
CA ALA A 69 -2.98 -13.82 -9.74
C ALA A 69 -1.89 -13.41 -10.76
N LYS A 70 -0.63 -13.83 -10.54
CA LYS A 70 0.48 -13.59 -11.47
C LYS A 70 0.23 -14.25 -12.83
N GLU A 71 -0.20 -15.51 -12.86
CA GLU A 71 -0.56 -16.22 -14.09
C GLU A 71 -1.72 -15.51 -14.83
N GLY A 72 -2.66 -14.92 -14.08
CA GLY A 72 -3.75 -14.10 -14.62
C GLY A 72 -3.34 -12.71 -15.08
N GLY A 73 -2.09 -12.31 -14.93
CA GLY A 73 -1.56 -11.03 -15.41
C GLY A 73 -1.47 -9.92 -14.35
N ALA A 74 -1.66 -10.23 -13.07
CA ALA A 74 -1.36 -9.27 -12.00
C ALA A 74 0.13 -8.95 -11.95
N VAL A 75 0.48 -7.70 -11.69
CA VAL A 75 1.86 -7.21 -11.63
C VAL A 75 2.30 -6.80 -10.23
N GLY A 76 1.42 -6.92 -9.26
CA GLY A 76 1.67 -6.67 -7.84
C GLY A 76 0.64 -7.39 -6.99
N ILE A 77 0.95 -7.55 -5.72
CA ILE A 77 0.09 -8.19 -4.72
C ILE A 77 -0.12 -7.23 -3.55
N ARG A 78 -1.33 -7.15 -3.02
CA ARG A 78 -1.58 -6.56 -1.70
C ARG A 78 -1.85 -7.69 -0.72
N ALA A 79 -1.12 -7.73 0.39
CA ALA A 79 -1.15 -8.84 1.34
C ALA A 79 -1.20 -8.36 2.79
N ASN A 80 -1.84 -9.15 3.65
CA ASN A 80 -1.98 -8.90 5.08
C ASN A 80 -1.07 -9.86 5.85
N THR A 81 -0.48 -9.39 6.94
CA THR A 81 0.46 -10.06 7.84
C THR A 81 1.85 -10.34 7.25
N LYS A 82 2.85 -10.38 8.12
CA LYS A 82 4.21 -10.72 7.71
C LYS A 82 4.33 -12.17 7.24
N GLU A 83 3.56 -13.08 7.81
CA GLU A 83 3.56 -14.49 7.49
C GLU A 83 3.05 -14.74 6.06
N ASP A 84 1.92 -14.10 5.68
CA ASP A 84 1.39 -14.19 4.33
C ASP A 84 2.36 -13.56 3.32
N ILE A 85 2.91 -12.37 3.64
CA ILE A 85 3.88 -11.69 2.79
C ILE A 85 5.12 -12.54 2.57
N GLN A 86 5.66 -13.14 3.63
CA GLN A 86 6.83 -14.01 3.54
C GLN A 86 6.57 -15.22 2.63
N GLU A 87 5.42 -15.88 2.79
CA GLU A 87 5.03 -16.99 1.93
C GLU A 87 4.88 -16.55 0.46
N ILE A 88 4.18 -15.44 0.21
CA ILE A 88 4.00 -14.89 -1.14
C ILE A 88 5.35 -14.58 -1.79
N GLN A 89 6.31 -14.01 -1.06
CA GLN A 89 7.66 -13.72 -1.55
C GLN A 89 8.44 -14.98 -1.97
N THR A 90 8.11 -16.15 -1.41
CA THR A 90 8.72 -17.43 -1.84
C THR A 90 8.11 -17.94 -3.14
N GLN A 91 6.89 -17.51 -3.50
CA GLN A 91 6.14 -18.03 -4.63
C GLN A 91 6.19 -17.13 -5.86
N VAL A 92 6.27 -15.81 -5.68
CA VAL A 92 6.26 -14.83 -6.77
C VAL A 92 7.27 -13.70 -6.54
N ASP A 93 7.78 -13.14 -7.63
CA ASP A 93 8.70 -12.01 -7.67
C ASP A 93 7.98 -10.68 -8.00
N LEU A 94 6.77 -10.50 -7.48
CA LEU A 94 5.96 -9.30 -7.69
C LEU A 94 6.13 -8.30 -6.55
N PRO A 95 6.05 -6.98 -6.82
CA PRO A 95 5.95 -5.97 -5.78
C PRO A 95 4.78 -6.25 -4.83
N ILE A 96 4.99 -6.02 -3.55
CA ILE A 96 3.99 -6.24 -2.52
C ILE A 96 3.62 -4.92 -1.83
N ILE A 97 2.32 -4.65 -1.74
CA ILE A 97 1.73 -3.69 -0.79
C ILE A 97 1.40 -4.47 0.48
N GLY A 98 2.22 -4.29 1.51
CA GLY A 98 2.04 -4.96 2.80
C GLY A 98 1.18 -4.16 3.76
N ILE A 99 0.32 -4.86 4.49
CA ILE A 99 -0.45 -4.34 5.62
C ILE A 99 -0.44 -5.33 6.77
N VAL A 100 -0.78 -4.86 7.96
CA VAL A 100 -1.20 -5.72 9.07
C VAL A 100 -2.53 -5.22 9.59
N LYS A 101 -3.57 -6.03 9.49
CA LYS A 101 -4.87 -5.74 10.10
C LYS A 101 -4.86 -6.20 11.55
N ARG A 102 -5.11 -5.26 12.45
CA ARG A 102 -5.20 -5.52 13.89
C ARG A 102 -6.17 -4.54 14.54
N ASP A 103 -7.10 -5.10 15.29
CA ASP A 103 -8.05 -4.31 16.07
C ASP A 103 -7.44 -3.93 17.42
N TYR A 104 -7.79 -2.73 17.89
CA TYR A 104 -7.44 -2.18 19.19
C TYR A 104 -8.70 -1.63 19.86
N ASP A 105 -8.86 -1.85 21.17
CA ASP A 105 -10.08 -1.48 21.91
C ASP A 105 -10.33 0.04 21.95
N ASP A 106 -9.24 0.83 21.85
CA ASP A 106 -9.25 2.28 21.95
C ASP A 106 -9.20 3.01 20.59
N SER A 107 -9.33 2.29 19.48
CA SER A 107 -9.22 2.89 18.14
C SER A 107 -10.12 2.22 17.11
N LYS A 108 -10.54 3.00 16.10
CA LYS A 108 -11.21 2.48 14.89
C LYS A 108 -10.24 2.19 13.77
N VAL A 109 -9.01 2.65 13.87
CA VAL A 109 -7.95 2.37 12.91
C VAL A 109 -7.50 0.93 13.04
N TYR A 110 -7.56 0.17 11.94
CA TYR A 110 -7.22 -1.26 11.93
C TYR A 110 -6.21 -1.68 10.84
N ILE A 111 -5.95 -0.83 9.86
CA ILE A 111 -4.93 -1.12 8.83
C ILE A 111 -3.59 -0.53 9.24
N THR A 112 -2.66 -1.38 9.63
CA THR A 112 -1.30 -1.00 10.05
C THR A 112 -1.34 0.15 11.07
N PRO A 113 -2.00 -0.05 12.23
CA PRO A 113 -2.41 1.06 13.09
C PRO A 113 -1.28 1.68 13.90
N THR A 114 -0.19 0.95 14.20
CA THR A 114 0.89 1.44 15.07
C THR A 114 2.28 1.11 14.53
N MET A 115 3.32 1.65 15.18
CA MET A 115 4.71 1.31 14.85
C MET A 115 5.04 -0.18 15.01
N LYS A 116 4.29 -0.90 15.84
CA LYS A 116 4.45 -2.36 15.98
C LYS A 116 4.19 -3.07 14.64
N GLU A 117 3.09 -2.73 13.95
CA GLU A 117 2.75 -3.32 12.66
C GLU A 117 3.75 -2.88 11.56
N ILE A 118 4.24 -1.64 11.63
CA ILE A 118 5.33 -1.19 10.74
C ILE A 118 6.58 -2.04 10.93
N GLU A 119 6.97 -2.30 12.16
CA GLU A 119 8.16 -3.11 12.49
C GLU A 119 8.01 -4.56 12.04
N GLU A 120 6.84 -5.16 12.24
CA GLU A 120 6.50 -6.49 11.73
C GLU A 120 6.63 -6.57 10.20
N LEU A 121 6.13 -5.56 9.47
CA LEU A 121 6.26 -5.48 8.02
C LEU A 121 7.71 -5.26 7.59
N MET A 122 8.47 -4.48 8.33
CA MET A 122 9.88 -4.24 8.01
C MET A 122 10.79 -5.45 8.21
N GLU A 123 10.36 -6.49 8.94
CA GLU A 123 11.06 -7.77 8.97
C GLU A 123 11.06 -8.45 7.58
N VAL A 124 9.96 -8.35 6.82
CA VAL A 124 9.79 -8.95 5.49
C VAL A 124 9.94 -7.96 4.34
N LYS A 125 10.04 -6.67 4.64
CA LYS A 125 10.40 -5.58 3.70
C LYS A 125 9.58 -5.56 2.41
N PRO A 126 8.26 -5.44 2.46
CA PRO A 126 7.47 -5.22 1.26
C PRO A 126 7.89 -3.92 0.58
N GLU A 127 7.68 -3.81 -0.73
CA GLU A 127 8.04 -2.61 -1.49
C GLU A 127 7.25 -1.39 -1.03
N ILE A 128 5.96 -1.57 -0.73
CA ILE A 128 5.05 -0.53 -0.27
C ILE A 128 4.41 -0.98 1.05
N ILE A 129 4.27 -0.08 2.01
CA ILE A 129 3.45 -0.30 3.21
C ILE A 129 2.23 0.61 3.11
N ALA A 130 1.03 0.02 3.19
CA ALA A 130 -0.19 0.80 3.29
C ALA A 130 -0.63 0.94 4.76
N ILE A 131 -1.09 2.14 5.08
CA ILE A 131 -1.59 2.49 6.41
C ILE A 131 -2.94 3.19 6.28
N ASP A 132 -3.81 2.99 7.25
CA ASP A 132 -5.03 3.77 7.41
C ASP A 132 -4.66 5.26 7.52
N ALA A 133 -5.19 6.08 6.65
CA ALA A 133 -4.95 7.53 6.61
C ALA A 133 -6.24 8.33 6.79
N THR A 134 -7.19 7.75 7.54
CA THR A 134 -8.44 8.40 7.91
C THR A 134 -8.24 9.40 9.07
N GLU A 135 -9.24 10.21 9.33
CA GLU A 135 -9.26 11.17 10.46
C GLU A 135 -9.29 10.50 11.84
N ALA A 136 -9.55 9.19 11.90
CA ALA A 136 -9.63 8.48 13.16
C ALA A 136 -8.29 8.47 13.90
N LEU A 137 -8.33 8.70 15.21
CA LEU A 137 -7.14 8.57 16.05
C LEU A 137 -6.72 7.12 16.18
N ARG A 138 -5.43 6.88 16.07
CA ARG A 138 -4.78 5.60 16.29
C ARG A 138 -4.76 5.23 17.77
N PRO A 139 -4.44 3.96 18.10
CA PRO A 139 -4.24 3.55 19.49
C PRO A 139 -3.34 4.52 20.25
N GLY A 140 -3.71 4.84 21.49
CA GLY A 140 -3.01 5.83 22.29
C GLY A 140 -3.25 7.27 21.86
N ASN A 141 -4.30 7.56 21.12
CA ASN A 141 -4.67 8.90 20.59
C ASN A 141 -3.61 9.52 19.66
N VAL A 142 -2.82 8.71 18.98
CA VAL A 142 -1.81 9.17 18.01
C VAL A 142 -2.50 9.64 16.73
N THR A 143 -2.14 10.82 16.23
CA THR A 143 -2.63 11.36 14.96
C THR A 143 -1.94 10.73 13.76
N LEU A 144 -2.51 10.89 12.55
CA LEU A 144 -1.86 10.46 11.31
C LEU A 144 -0.50 11.14 11.12
N ASP A 145 -0.41 12.44 11.40
CA ASP A 145 0.80 13.25 11.25
C ASP A 145 1.94 12.73 12.13
N GLU A 146 1.67 12.55 13.43
CA GLU A 146 2.64 12.02 14.38
C GLU A 146 3.13 10.64 13.95
N PHE A 147 2.22 9.76 13.51
CA PHE A 147 2.56 8.42 13.06
C PHE A 147 3.39 8.44 11.76
N TYR A 148 2.99 9.27 10.79
CA TYR A 148 3.74 9.46 9.54
C TYR A 148 5.18 9.89 9.81
N TYR A 149 5.38 10.89 10.68
CA TYR A 149 6.72 11.36 11.02
C TYR A 149 7.54 10.32 11.78
N GLN A 150 6.94 9.54 12.69
CA GLN A 150 7.62 8.42 13.35
C GLN A 150 8.12 7.38 12.32
N ILE A 151 7.30 7.06 11.32
CA ILE A 151 7.70 6.13 10.25
C ILE A 151 8.84 6.72 9.43
N ARG A 152 8.72 7.99 9.00
CA ARG A 152 9.74 8.64 8.16
C ARG A 152 11.08 8.83 8.89
N GLU A 153 11.05 9.08 10.18
CA GLU A 153 12.28 9.14 11.00
C GLU A 153 13.02 7.80 11.00
N LYS A 154 12.30 6.71 11.22
CA LYS A 154 12.89 5.37 11.32
C LYS A 154 13.15 4.71 9.95
N TYR A 155 12.29 4.96 8.98
CA TYR A 155 12.30 4.34 7.66
C TYR A 155 12.12 5.37 6.53
N PRO A 156 13.07 6.30 6.35
CA PRO A 156 12.90 7.46 5.45
C PRO A 156 12.66 7.10 3.99
N ASP A 157 13.20 5.97 3.53
CA ASP A 157 13.10 5.54 2.13
C ASP A 157 11.95 4.52 1.88
N GLN A 158 11.14 4.14 2.91
CA GLN A 158 10.03 3.19 2.70
C GLN A 158 8.89 3.85 1.92
N LEU A 159 8.42 3.20 0.83
CA LEU A 159 7.23 3.68 0.12
C LEU A 159 6.00 3.49 0.98
N LEU A 160 5.21 4.55 1.14
CA LEU A 160 3.97 4.57 1.93
C LEU A 160 2.76 4.84 1.04
N MET A 161 1.70 4.08 1.26
CA MET A 161 0.37 4.27 0.68
C MET A 161 -0.60 4.68 1.78
N ALA A 162 -1.36 5.74 1.53
CA ALA A 162 -2.40 6.21 2.41
C ALA A 162 -3.74 5.58 2.02
N ASP A 163 -4.37 4.81 2.90
CA ASP A 163 -5.72 4.29 2.71
C ASP A 163 -6.75 5.31 3.21
N CYS A 164 -7.35 6.07 2.28
CA CYS A 164 -8.26 7.18 2.56
C CYS A 164 -9.72 6.80 2.33
N SER A 165 -10.63 7.47 3.02
CA SER A 165 -12.07 7.33 2.88
C SER A 165 -12.76 8.55 2.27
N THR A 166 -12.15 9.74 2.35
CA THR A 166 -12.67 11.01 1.83
C THR A 166 -11.67 11.73 0.95
N VAL A 167 -12.14 12.76 0.24
CA VAL A 167 -11.28 13.62 -0.59
C VAL A 167 -10.35 14.44 0.29
N GLU A 168 -10.83 14.90 1.42
CA GLU A 168 -10.09 15.72 2.39
C GLU A 168 -8.93 14.93 3.00
N GLU A 169 -9.16 13.67 3.39
CA GLU A 169 -8.11 12.77 3.87
C GLU A 169 -7.05 12.51 2.80
N ALA A 170 -7.47 12.33 1.54
CA ALA A 170 -6.55 12.14 0.42
C ALA A 170 -5.66 13.37 0.18
N ILE A 171 -6.22 14.59 0.26
CA ILE A 171 -5.46 15.83 0.16
C ILE A 171 -4.47 15.95 1.32
N HIS A 172 -4.91 15.68 2.55
CA HIS A 172 -4.05 15.72 3.74
C HIS A 172 -2.87 14.74 3.62
N ALA A 173 -3.13 13.51 3.18
CA ALA A 173 -2.08 12.52 2.95
C ALA A 173 -1.10 12.94 1.83
N ASP A 174 -1.60 13.58 0.76
CA ASP A 174 -0.78 14.15 -0.30
C ASP A 174 0.14 15.26 0.23
N GLU A 175 -0.38 16.14 1.09
CA GLU A 175 0.39 17.22 1.72
C GLU A 175 1.45 16.71 2.70
N LEU A 176 1.17 15.62 3.44
CA LEU A 176 2.16 14.94 4.28
C LEU A 176 3.29 14.30 3.48
N GLY A 177 3.06 13.96 2.20
CA GLY A 177 4.06 13.38 1.31
C GLY A 177 4.03 11.84 1.24
N PHE A 178 2.86 11.24 1.31
CA PHE A 178 2.69 9.83 0.97
C PHE A 178 3.03 9.59 -0.50
N ASP A 179 3.64 8.44 -0.81
CA ASP A 179 4.05 8.10 -2.18
C ASP A 179 2.86 7.68 -3.06
N PHE A 180 1.82 7.14 -2.42
CA PHE A 180 0.57 6.70 -3.04
C PHE A 180 -0.63 7.08 -2.19
N ILE A 181 -1.73 7.45 -2.85
CA ILE A 181 -3.03 7.75 -2.26
C ILE A 181 -4.02 6.67 -2.70
N GLY A 182 -4.61 5.95 -1.75
CA GLY A 182 -5.57 4.88 -2.00
C GLY A 182 -7.00 5.26 -1.63
N THR A 183 -7.98 4.76 -2.37
CA THR A 183 -9.41 4.94 -2.10
C THR A 183 -10.01 3.79 -1.28
N THR A 184 -9.15 3.04 -0.59
CA THR A 184 -9.45 1.75 0.08
C THR A 184 -10.59 1.84 1.09
N MET A 185 -10.67 2.96 1.82
CA MET A 185 -11.57 3.13 2.96
C MET A 185 -12.89 3.81 2.60
N VAL A 186 -13.14 4.16 1.32
CA VAL A 186 -14.41 4.77 0.89
C VAL A 186 -15.59 3.86 1.22
N GLY A 187 -16.53 4.37 2.04
CA GLY A 187 -17.70 3.63 2.50
C GLY A 187 -17.48 2.81 3.78
N TYR A 188 -16.26 2.74 4.31
CA TYR A 188 -15.92 1.91 5.48
C TYR A 188 -15.70 2.71 6.77
N THR A 189 -15.79 4.03 6.73
CA THR A 189 -15.64 4.92 7.90
C THR A 189 -16.94 5.64 8.22
N GLU A 190 -17.06 6.23 9.41
CA GLU A 190 -18.25 7.03 9.76
C GLU A 190 -18.37 8.27 8.85
N GLN A 191 -17.24 8.86 8.41
CA GLN A 191 -17.19 10.03 7.53
C GLN A 191 -17.68 9.71 6.11
N SER A 192 -17.42 8.50 5.63
CA SER A 192 -17.78 8.03 4.28
C SER A 192 -18.94 7.03 4.29
N LYS A 193 -19.66 6.92 5.39
CA LYS A 193 -20.76 5.95 5.54
C LYS A 193 -21.86 6.16 4.50
N GLY A 194 -22.09 5.10 3.73
CA GLY A 194 -23.06 5.13 2.64
C GLY A 194 -22.47 5.55 1.29
N ASP A 195 -21.22 6.05 1.26
CA ASP A 195 -20.53 6.34 0.02
C ASP A 195 -20.17 5.04 -0.69
N ARG A 196 -20.17 5.11 -2.01
CA ARG A 196 -19.76 4.02 -2.88
C ARG A 196 -18.79 4.56 -3.90
N ILE A 197 -17.64 3.92 -4.02
CA ILE A 197 -16.57 4.39 -4.90
C ILE A 197 -17.05 4.57 -6.36
N GLU A 198 -17.94 3.70 -6.83
CA GLU A 198 -18.48 3.72 -8.17
C GLU A 198 -19.61 4.75 -8.39
N ALA A 199 -20.12 5.38 -7.33
CA ALA A 199 -21.23 6.32 -7.45
C ALA A 199 -20.88 7.50 -8.37
N ASN A 200 -21.85 7.95 -9.15
CA ASN A 200 -21.72 9.10 -10.06
C ASN A 200 -20.49 9.01 -10.97
N ASP A 201 -20.23 7.84 -11.54
CA ASP A 201 -19.07 7.57 -12.37
C ASP A 201 -17.74 7.85 -11.62
N PHE A 202 -17.59 7.25 -10.45
CA PHE A 202 -16.40 7.37 -9.60
C PHE A 202 -16.07 8.82 -9.18
N GLU A 203 -17.09 9.58 -8.80
CA GLU A 203 -16.94 11.01 -8.48
C GLU A 203 -15.86 11.27 -7.43
N ILE A 204 -15.79 10.46 -6.36
CA ILE A 204 -14.78 10.60 -5.30
C ILE A 204 -13.37 10.40 -5.88
N LEU A 205 -13.14 9.34 -6.66
CA LEU A 205 -11.87 9.09 -7.33
C LEU A 205 -11.47 10.26 -8.25
N ARG A 206 -12.40 10.76 -9.05
CA ARG A 206 -12.14 11.90 -9.95
C ARG A 206 -11.74 13.16 -9.19
N LYS A 207 -12.40 13.43 -8.06
CA LYS A 207 -12.06 14.57 -7.20
C LYS A 207 -10.66 14.41 -6.59
N ILE A 208 -10.32 13.21 -6.10
CA ILE A 208 -8.98 12.91 -5.57
C ILE A 208 -7.92 13.10 -6.66
N VAL A 209 -8.07 12.43 -7.82
CA VAL A 209 -7.10 12.53 -8.94
C VAL A 209 -6.88 13.97 -9.40
N ALA A 210 -7.93 14.81 -9.35
CA ALA A 210 -7.83 16.21 -9.76
C ALA A 210 -7.11 17.11 -8.75
N GLN A 211 -6.99 16.72 -7.49
CA GLN A 211 -6.52 17.59 -6.41
C GLN A 211 -5.17 17.16 -5.81
N VAL A 212 -4.83 15.87 -5.88
CA VAL A 212 -3.57 15.37 -5.34
C VAL A 212 -2.46 15.34 -6.40
N LYS A 213 -1.21 15.44 -5.96
CA LYS A 213 -0.01 15.41 -6.82
C LYS A 213 0.61 14.01 -6.88
N HIS A 214 0.44 13.22 -5.82
CA HIS A 214 0.97 11.88 -5.73
C HIS A 214 0.07 10.86 -6.47
N ARG A 215 0.58 9.66 -6.64
CA ARG A 215 -0.04 8.60 -7.44
C ARG A 215 -1.28 8.06 -6.76
N VAL A 216 -2.41 8.03 -7.46
CA VAL A 216 -3.66 7.48 -6.92
C VAL A 216 -3.79 6.01 -7.31
N ILE A 217 -3.96 5.13 -6.33
CA ILE A 217 -4.29 3.71 -6.51
C ILE A 217 -5.77 3.54 -6.20
N ALA A 218 -6.56 3.16 -7.22
CA ALA A 218 -7.98 2.90 -7.03
C ALA A 218 -8.18 1.53 -6.35
N GLU A 219 -8.85 1.52 -5.21
CA GLU A 219 -9.20 0.31 -4.46
C GLU A 219 -10.58 0.49 -3.80
N GLY A 220 -11.28 -0.61 -3.53
CA GLY A 220 -12.59 -0.63 -2.90
C GLY A 220 -13.72 -0.91 -3.92
N ASN A 221 -14.43 -2.03 -3.74
CA ASN A 221 -15.60 -2.45 -4.55
C ASN A 221 -15.41 -2.41 -6.09
N ILE A 222 -14.17 -2.50 -6.57
CA ILE A 222 -13.87 -2.67 -8.00
C ILE A 222 -14.01 -4.16 -8.31
N ASN A 223 -15.23 -4.55 -8.70
CA ASN A 223 -15.65 -5.95 -8.77
C ASN A 223 -16.04 -6.42 -10.19
N THR A 224 -15.77 -5.60 -11.20
CA THR A 224 -15.87 -5.98 -12.62
C THR A 224 -14.69 -5.45 -13.43
N PRO A 225 -14.35 -6.11 -14.57
CA PRO A 225 -13.31 -5.62 -15.47
C PRO A 225 -13.59 -4.22 -16.01
N GLU A 226 -14.87 -3.89 -16.25
CA GLU A 226 -15.29 -2.57 -16.75
C GLU A 226 -15.01 -1.48 -15.74
N LYS A 227 -15.29 -1.73 -14.43
CA LYS A 227 -14.93 -0.79 -13.36
C LYS A 227 -13.42 -0.61 -13.26
N ALA A 228 -12.64 -1.70 -13.34
CA ALA A 228 -11.18 -1.62 -13.32
C ALA A 228 -10.65 -0.80 -14.50
N LYS A 229 -11.17 -1.01 -15.71
CA LYS A 229 -10.85 -0.21 -16.87
C LYS A 229 -11.23 1.27 -16.66
N ARG A 230 -12.44 1.52 -16.14
CA ARG A 230 -12.95 2.87 -15.95
C ARG A 230 -12.10 3.70 -14.99
N VAL A 231 -11.69 3.15 -13.85
CA VAL A 231 -10.83 3.89 -12.91
C VAL A 231 -9.48 4.27 -13.52
N MET A 232 -8.94 3.40 -14.40
CA MET A 232 -7.71 3.72 -15.15
C MET A 232 -7.92 4.85 -16.16
N GLU A 233 -9.05 4.86 -16.88
CA GLU A 233 -9.43 5.96 -17.80
C GLU A 233 -9.62 7.29 -17.06
N LEU A 234 -10.02 7.25 -15.80
CA LEU A 234 -10.20 8.43 -14.95
C LEU A 234 -8.88 8.94 -14.32
N GLY A 235 -7.75 8.31 -14.63
CA GLY A 235 -6.43 8.78 -14.23
C GLY A 235 -5.83 8.10 -13.00
N ALA A 236 -6.41 7.00 -12.51
CA ALA A 236 -5.75 6.20 -11.49
C ALA A 236 -4.38 5.71 -12.00
N PHE A 237 -3.39 5.70 -11.12
CA PHE A 237 -2.05 5.21 -11.43
C PHE A 237 -2.00 3.69 -11.56
N SER A 238 -2.77 3.00 -10.73
CA SER A 238 -2.91 1.54 -10.70
C SER A 238 -4.26 1.20 -10.07
N VAL A 239 -4.66 -0.07 -10.13
CA VAL A 239 -5.91 -0.55 -9.54
C VAL A 239 -5.68 -1.80 -8.70
N VAL A 240 -6.28 -1.85 -7.51
CA VAL A 240 -6.30 -3.05 -6.65
C VAL A 240 -7.68 -3.69 -6.71
N VAL A 241 -7.69 -4.99 -7.00
CA VAL A 241 -8.91 -5.81 -6.99
C VAL A 241 -8.74 -6.94 -5.98
N GLY A 242 -9.71 -7.10 -5.09
CA GLY A 242 -9.66 -8.07 -3.99
C GLY A 242 -10.74 -9.14 -4.07
N SER A 243 -11.80 -8.97 -3.31
CA SER A 243 -12.79 -10.01 -2.97
C SER A 243 -13.38 -10.77 -4.16
N ILE A 244 -13.61 -10.13 -5.29
CA ILE A 244 -14.13 -10.78 -6.49
C ILE A 244 -13.14 -11.78 -7.14
N ILE A 245 -11.85 -11.68 -6.79
CA ILE A 245 -10.81 -12.61 -7.28
C ILE A 245 -10.47 -13.64 -6.22
N THR A 246 -10.34 -13.21 -4.94
CA THR A 246 -9.69 -14.00 -3.90
C THR A 246 -10.64 -14.53 -2.81
N ARG A 247 -11.94 -14.24 -2.92
CA ARG A 247 -12.97 -14.74 -1.99
C ARG A 247 -14.05 -15.56 -2.69
N PRO A 248 -13.77 -16.83 -3.05
CA PRO A 248 -14.72 -17.70 -3.74
C PRO A 248 -16.07 -17.83 -3.03
N GLN A 249 -16.09 -17.78 -1.68
CA GLN A 249 -17.31 -17.82 -0.88
C GLN A 249 -18.27 -16.65 -1.19
N LEU A 250 -17.75 -15.45 -1.48
CA LEU A 250 -18.57 -14.30 -1.85
C LEU A 250 -19.05 -14.40 -3.28
N ILE A 251 -18.19 -14.88 -4.18
CA ILE A 251 -18.53 -15.11 -5.59
C ILE A 251 -19.62 -16.19 -5.68
N THR A 252 -19.43 -17.33 -5.02
CA THR A 252 -20.40 -18.41 -4.97
C THR A 252 -21.75 -17.93 -4.44
N ARG A 253 -21.75 -17.12 -3.38
CA ARG A 253 -22.98 -16.56 -2.81
C ARG A 253 -23.76 -15.74 -3.82
N SER A 254 -23.09 -14.86 -4.60
CA SER A 254 -23.79 -14.04 -5.60
C SER A 254 -24.46 -14.86 -6.69
N PHE A 255 -23.90 -16.04 -7.06
CA PHE A 255 -24.54 -16.97 -7.97
C PHE A 255 -25.73 -17.70 -7.33
N ALA A 256 -25.60 -18.12 -6.06
CA ALA A 256 -26.68 -18.81 -5.35
C ALA A 256 -27.89 -17.90 -5.16
N GLU A 257 -27.68 -16.66 -4.71
CA GLU A 257 -28.73 -15.65 -4.51
C GLU A 257 -29.48 -15.29 -5.83
N ALA A 258 -28.80 -15.39 -6.97
CA ALA A 258 -29.45 -15.16 -8.28
C ALA A 258 -30.38 -16.29 -8.72
N LEU A 259 -30.38 -17.43 -8.02
CA LEU A 259 -31.25 -18.61 -8.33
C LEU A 259 -32.43 -18.74 -7.36
N GLU A 260 -32.49 -17.94 -6.31
CA GLU A 260 -33.59 -17.82 -5.35
C GLU A 260 -34.69 -16.87 -5.87
#